data_1e0c27af1f838745a4532194b50c2ea9
#
_entry.id   1e0c27af1f838745a4532194b50c2ea9
#
_cell.length_a   1.000
_cell.length_b   1.000
_cell.length_c   1.000
_cell.angle_alpha   90.00
_cell.angle_beta   90.00
_cell.angle_gamma   90.00
#
_symmetry.space_group_name_H-M   'P 1'
#
loop_
_entity.id
_entity.type
_entity.pdbx_description
1 polymer ?
#
loop_
_entity_poly.entity_id
_entity_poly.type
_entity_poly.pdbx_seq_one_letter_code
_entity_poly.pdbx_strand_id
1 'polypeptide(L)'
;MQYPGKPHVFVLGGNFAGLTTARFIREQCGKDVDITVIDRKSYLLFIPNIPIEVFANRNPQNTMHMPIEHVLHDDGIDFIQAEVKAIDVETSLVDYVSMERPGSPIEHIKYDYLVVALGARLAYDKIEGFGEYGFTLSDTYHGNRLRNYLHGDGYKGGPIVIGSSRFHQGTKGKPDWLPIALAACEGPPLEIALSLGA
;
A
#
# COMPACT_ATOMS: atom_id res chain seq x y z
N MET A 1 14.25 19.91 -3.79
CA MET A 1 15.38 20.79 -4.21
C MET A 1 16.34 19.94 -5.03
N GLN A 2 16.46 20.13 -6.36
CA GLN A 2 17.43 19.41 -7.18
C GLN A 2 18.81 20.07 -7.01
N TYR A 3 19.79 19.29 -6.61
CA TYR A 3 21.19 19.73 -6.65
C TYR A 3 21.69 19.58 -8.10
N PRO A 4 22.27 20.65 -8.72
CA PRO A 4 22.78 20.55 -10.07
C PRO A 4 23.86 19.47 -10.15
N GLY A 5 23.63 18.43 -10.94
CA GLY A 5 24.61 17.40 -11.28
C GLY A 5 24.41 16.01 -10.68
N LYS A 6 23.43 15.79 -9.80
CA LYS A 6 23.13 14.43 -9.31
C LYS A 6 21.87 13.90 -9.97
N PRO A 7 21.83 12.60 -10.36
CA PRO A 7 20.62 11.97 -10.83
C PRO A 7 19.55 11.98 -9.74
N HIS A 8 18.30 12.27 -10.11
CA HIS A 8 17.17 12.25 -9.21
C HIS A 8 16.35 10.96 -9.40
N VAL A 9 16.28 10.16 -8.34
CA VAL A 9 15.44 8.96 -8.26
C VAL A 9 14.14 9.31 -7.55
N PHE A 10 13.02 9.18 -8.26
CA PHE A 10 11.71 9.46 -7.71
C PHE A 10 10.93 8.17 -7.47
N VAL A 11 10.51 7.92 -6.22
CA VAL A 11 9.85 6.68 -5.79
C VAL A 11 8.39 6.97 -5.46
N LEU A 12 7.48 6.41 -6.24
CA LEU A 12 6.05 6.53 -6.04
C LEU A 12 5.54 5.42 -5.14
N GLY A 13 5.16 5.75 -3.92
CA GLY A 13 4.65 4.84 -2.90
C GLY A 13 5.61 4.66 -1.72
N GLY A 14 5.13 4.96 -0.52
CA GLY A 14 5.86 4.93 0.76
C GLY A 14 5.53 3.71 1.62
N ASN A 15 5.21 2.55 1.01
CA ASN A 15 5.03 1.31 1.76
C ASN A 15 6.16 0.32 1.46
N PHE A 16 6.03 -0.97 1.75
CA PHE A 16 7.09 -1.98 1.71
C PHE A 16 8.01 -1.87 0.47
N ALA A 17 7.45 -1.96 -0.73
CA ALA A 17 8.24 -1.97 -1.96
C ALA A 17 9.00 -0.65 -2.16
N GLY A 18 8.32 0.49 -2.03
CA GLY A 18 8.94 1.79 -2.26
C GLY A 18 10.00 2.13 -1.22
N LEU A 19 9.71 1.93 0.07
CA LEU A 19 10.68 2.19 1.14
C LEU A 19 11.91 1.28 1.04
N THR A 20 11.70 -0.02 0.80
CA THR A 20 12.82 -0.96 0.62
C THR A 20 13.69 -0.54 -0.57
N THR A 21 13.08 -0.17 -1.68
CA THR A 21 13.80 0.27 -2.88
C THR A 21 14.56 1.56 -2.62
N ALA A 22 13.93 2.57 -2.02
CA ALA A 22 14.56 3.85 -1.73
C ALA A 22 15.79 3.69 -0.82
N ARG A 23 15.64 2.92 0.26
CA ARG A 23 16.74 2.63 1.19
C ARG A 23 17.85 1.81 0.56
N PHE A 24 17.50 0.80 -0.25
CA PHE A 24 18.48 0.00 -0.99
C PHE A 24 19.29 0.86 -1.97
N ILE A 25 18.63 1.77 -2.72
CA ILE A 25 19.33 2.69 -3.61
C ILE A 25 20.26 3.62 -2.80
N ARG A 26 19.80 4.14 -1.67
CA ARG A 26 20.63 4.97 -0.78
C ARG A 26 21.85 4.20 -0.26
N GLU A 27 21.68 2.95 0.12
CA GLU A 27 22.77 2.09 0.58
C GLU A 27 23.81 1.84 -0.54
N GLN A 28 23.35 1.56 -1.77
CA GLN A 28 24.23 1.24 -2.88
C GLN A 28 24.90 2.46 -3.52
N CYS A 29 24.19 3.57 -3.63
CA CYS A 29 24.66 4.77 -4.34
C CYS A 29 25.15 5.89 -3.39
N GLY A 30 25.00 5.72 -2.08
CA GLY A 30 25.41 6.74 -1.12
C GLY A 30 24.74 8.08 -1.40
N LYS A 31 25.51 9.15 -1.39
CA LYS A 31 25.06 10.53 -1.66
C LYS A 31 25.21 10.96 -3.11
N ASP A 32 25.52 10.04 -4.02
CA ASP A 32 25.72 10.35 -5.44
C ASP A 32 24.38 10.52 -6.20
N VAL A 33 23.27 10.17 -5.57
CA VAL A 33 21.92 10.34 -6.11
C VAL A 33 21.05 11.08 -5.10
N ASP A 34 20.11 11.89 -5.60
CA ASP A 34 19.03 12.44 -4.80
C ASP A 34 17.82 11.50 -4.90
N ILE A 35 17.19 11.21 -3.77
CA ILE A 35 16.04 10.28 -3.70
C ILE A 35 14.88 11.00 -3.04
N THR A 36 13.72 10.96 -3.69
CA THR A 36 12.47 11.46 -3.12
C THR A 36 11.42 10.36 -3.16
N VAL A 37 10.78 10.11 -2.02
CA VAL A 37 9.62 9.23 -1.89
C VAL A 37 8.37 10.08 -1.81
N ILE A 38 7.33 9.71 -2.55
CA ILE A 38 6.00 10.33 -2.49
C ILE A 38 4.94 9.31 -2.13
N ASP A 39 4.09 9.62 -1.14
CA ASP A 39 2.88 8.85 -0.80
C ASP A 39 1.81 9.79 -0.23
N ARG A 40 0.56 9.39 -0.35
CA ARG A 40 -0.56 10.08 0.29
C ARG A 40 -0.53 9.97 1.81
N LYS A 41 0.06 8.91 2.32
CA LYS A 41 0.17 8.59 3.75
C LYS A 41 1.58 8.85 4.23
N SER A 42 1.72 9.51 5.37
CA SER A 42 3.00 9.75 6.05
C SER A 42 3.47 8.55 6.90
N TYR A 43 2.90 7.37 6.68
CA TYR A 43 3.20 6.17 7.43
C TYR A 43 3.24 4.92 6.55
N LEU A 44 4.09 3.97 6.90
CA LEU A 44 4.03 2.61 6.44
C LEU A 44 2.85 1.92 7.13
N LEU A 45 1.98 1.29 6.36
CA LEU A 45 0.92 0.44 6.87
C LEU A 45 1.40 -1.01 6.95
N PHE A 46 1.49 -1.56 8.17
CA PHE A 46 1.88 -2.95 8.37
C PHE A 46 0.69 -3.90 8.18
N ILE A 47 0.28 -4.05 6.92
CA ILE A 47 -0.89 -4.84 6.50
C ILE A 47 -0.90 -6.27 7.04
N PRO A 48 0.23 -7.03 7.07
CA PRO A 48 0.20 -8.43 7.47
C PRO A 48 -0.34 -8.68 8.88
N ASN A 49 -0.27 -7.71 9.78
CA ASN A 49 -0.73 -7.90 11.16
C ASN A 49 -2.16 -7.40 11.42
N ILE A 50 -2.84 -6.85 10.43
CA ILE A 50 -4.21 -6.36 10.61
C ILE A 50 -5.17 -7.45 11.11
N PRO A 51 -5.14 -8.70 10.61
CA PRO A 51 -6.00 -9.77 11.11
C PRO A 51 -5.83 -9.98 12.62
N ILE A 52 -4.59 -10.10 13.10
CA ILE A 52 -4.28 -10.31 14.52
C ILE A 52 -4.86 -9.18 15.38
N GLU A 53 -4.70 -7.93 14.95
CA GLU A 53 -5.25 -6.78 15.66
C GLU A 53 -6.79 -6.82 15.74
N VAL A 54 -7.42 -7.14 14.62
CA VAL A 54 -8.89 -7.22 14.52
C VAL A 54 -9.44 -8.30 15.45
N PHE A 55 -8.89 -9.50 15.41
CA PHE A 55 -9.38 -10.63 16.23
C PHE A 55 -9.04 -10.48 17.72
N ALA A 56 -7.94 -9.80 18.05
CA ALA A 56 -7.63 -9.41 19.42
C ALA A 56 -8.39 -8.19 19.94
N ASN A 57 -9.40 -7.71 19.20
CA ASN A 57 -10.17 -6.50 19.50
C ASN A 57 -9.33 -5.23 19.66
N ARG A 58 -8.18 -5.13 18.98
CA ARG A 58 -7.38 -3.91 18.93
C ARG A 58 -7.68 -3.14 17.65
N ASN A 59 -7.69 -1.81 17.76
CA ASN A 59 -7.93 -0.96 16.58
C ASN A 59 -6.67 -0.89 15.70
N PRO A 60 -6.67 -1.47 14.50
CA PRO A 60 -5.49 -1.49 13.64
C PRO A 60 -5.06 -0.09 13.13
N GLN A 61 -5.94 0.91 13.17
CA GLN A 61 -5.56 2.29 12.86
C GLN A 61 -4.57 2.88 13.87
N ASN A 62 -4.61 2.41 15.12
CA ASN A 62 -3.74 2.92 16.17
C ASN A 62 -2.42 2.14 16.28
N THR A 63 -2.38 0.90 15.79
CA THR A 63 -1.25 -0.01 16.05
C THR A 63 -0.43 -0.33 14.80
N MET A 64 -1.02 -0.17 13.60
CA MET A 64 -0.38 -0.61 12.35
C MET A 64 0.16 0.53 11.48
N HIS A 65 0.06 1.78 11.93
CA HIS A 65 0.61 2.95 11.25
C HIS A 65 1.99 3.28 11.81
N MET A 66 3.04 3.11 11.03
CA MET A 66 4.43 3.39 11.39
C MET A 66 4.90 4.65 10.66
N PRO A 67 5.10 5.80 11.35
CA PRO A 67 5.57 7.02 10.71
C PRO A 67 6.88 6.79 9.96
N ILE A 68 7.00 7.32 8.72
CA ILE A 68 8.16 7.08 7.86
C ILE A 68 9.04 8.31 7.66
N GLU A 69 8.52 9.50 7.89
CA GLU A 69 9.17 10.76 7.55
C GLU A 69 10.55 10.91 8.18
N HIS A 70 10.66 10.68 9.50
CA HIS A 70 11.96 10.80 10.15
C HIS A 70 12.93 9.70 9.76
N VAL A 71 12.45 8.48 9.50
CA VAL A 71 13.31 7.39 9.05
C VAL A 71 13.91 7.71 7.69
N LEU A 72 13.11 8.26 6.78
CA LEU A 72 13.58 8.69 5.46
C LEU A 72 14.55 9.87 5.58
N HIS A 73 14.21 10.85 6.41
CA HIS A 73 15.09 12.01 6.66
C HIS A 73 16.46 11.58 7.21
N ASP A 74 16.50 10.66 8.19
CA ASP A 74 17.73 10.15 8.77
C ASP A 74 18.59 9.40 7.74
N ASP A 75 17.96 8.74 6.78
CA ASP A 75 18.62 8.11 5.63
C ASP A 75 19.00 9.13 4.53
N GLY A 76 18.68 10.42 4.68
CA GLY A 76 18.90 11.47 3.69
C GLY A 76 18.02 11.33 2.45
N ILE A 77 16.81 10.82 2.61
CA ILE A 77 15.81 10.64 1.57
C ILE A 77 14.70 11.67 1.82
N ASP A 78 14.35 12.42 0.78
CA ASP A 78 13.25 13.39 0.86
C ASP A 78 11.90 12.69 0.82
N PHE A 79 10.93 13.23 1.56
CA PHE A 79 9.55 12.74 1.56
C PHE A 79 8.57 13.85 1.18
N ILE A 80 7.62 13.53 0.29
CA ILE A 80 6.53 14.41 -0.10
C ILE A 80 5.20 13.72 0.20
N GLN A 81 4.41 14.28 1.11
CA GLN A 81 3.05 13.78 1.35
C GLN A 81 2.10 14.34 0.30
N ALA A 82 1.86 13.56 -0.76
CA ALA A 82 1.05 14.00 -1.89
C ALA A 82 0.38 12.84 -2.64
N GLU A 83 -0.64 13.18 -3.41
CA GLU A 83 -1.32 12.26 -4.31
C GLU A 83 -0.79 12.42 -5.73
N VAL A 84 -0.22 11.36 -6.30
CA VAL A 84 0.18 11.30 -7.70
C VAL A 84 -1.06 11.32 -8.59
N LYS A 85 -1.09 12.21 -9.57
CA LYS A 85 -2.21 12.39 -10.50
C LYS A 85 -1.91 11.83 -11.89
N ALA A 86 -0.68 12.05 -12.37
CA ALA A 86 -0.26 11.56 -13.68
C ALA A 86 1.25 11.30 -13.71
N ILE A 87 1.67 10.47 -14.65
CA ILE A 87 3.06 10.20 -14.98
C ILE A 87 3.20 10.43 -16.48
N ASP A 88 4.03 11.39 -16.87
CA ASP A 88 4.41 11.63 -18.25
C ASP A 88 5.82 11.06 -18.47
N VAL A 89 5.90 9.94 -19.15
CA VAL A 89 7.18 9.25 -19.42
C VAL A 89 7.98 9.91 -20.53
N GLU A 90 7.32 10.65 -21.44
CA GLU A 90 7.99 11.32 -22.55
C GLU A 90 8.78 12.54 -22.05
N THR A 91 8.22 13.26 -21.11
CA THR A 91 8.86 14.46 -20.53
C THR A 91 9.57 14.19 -19.21
N SER A 92 9.47 12.97 -18.69
CA SER A 92 9.99 12.56 -17.38
C SER A 92 9.44 13.43 -16.22
N LEU A 93 8.12 13.67 -16.25
CA LEU A 93 7.42 14.44 -15.23
C LEU A 93 6.42 13.58 -14.46
N VAL A 94 6.28 13.86 -13.18
CA VAL A 94 5.19 13.36 -12.33
C VAL A 94 4.38 14.54 -11.84
N ASP A 95 3.07 14.48 -12.06
CA ASP A 95 2.10 15.44 -11.55
C ASP A 95 1.56 14.95 -10.21
N TYR A 96 1.53 15.83 -9.21
CA TYR A 96 1.01 15.51 -7.89
C TYR A 96 0.28 16.68 -7.24
N VAL A 97 -0.54 16.37 -6.25
CA VAL A 97 -1.23 17.36 -5.41
C VAL A 97 -0.84 17.13 -3.96
N SER A 98 -0.31 18.15 -3.30
CA SER A 98 0.07 18.09 -1.89
C SER A 98 -1.14 17.74 -1.01
N MET A 99 -0.93 16.85 -0.04
CA MET A 99 -1.92 16.47 0.96
C MET A 99 -1.89 17.38 2.20
N GLU A 100 -0.89 18.23 2.34
CA GLU A 100 -0.74 19.14 3.48
C GLU A 100 -1.79 20.26 3.49
N ARG A 101 -2.25 20.67 2.30
CA ARG A 101 -3.21 21.76 2.15
C ARG A 101 -4.34 21.36 1.19
N PRO A 102 -5.60 21.34 1.66
CA PRO A 102 -6.76 21.13 0.78
C PRO A 102 -6.81 22.19 -0.33
N GLY A 103 -7.03 21.76 -1.57
CA GLY A 103 -7.13 22.65 -2.72
C GLY A 103 -5.79 23.12 -3.28
N SER A 104 -4.67 22.49 -2.91
CA SER A 104 -3.38 22.74 -3.53
C SER A 104 -3.43 22.57 -5.05
N PRO A 105 -2.71 23.39 -5.82
CA PRO A 105 -2.61 23.23 -7.26
C PRO A 105 -1.86 21.92 -7.59
N ILE A 106 -1.96 21.52 -8.86
CA ILE A 106 -1.10 20.46 -9.39
C ILE A 106 0.32 21.00 -9.47
N GLU A 107 1.23 20.29 -8.87
CA GLU A 107 2.66 20.52 -8.93
C GLU A 107 3.33 19.45 -9.81
N HIS A 108 4.50 19.77 -10.35
CA HIS A 108 5.23 18.91 -11.26
C HIS A 108 6.65 18.69 -10.73
N ILE A 109 7.13 17.45 -10.77
CA ILE A 109 8.51 17.12 -10.44
C ILE A 109 9.15 16.32 -11.58
N LYS A 110 10.38 16.70 -11.93
CA LYS A 110 11.17 15.99 -12.94
C LYS A 110 12.00 14.92 -12.26
N TYR A 111 12.14 13.77 -12.94
CA TYR A 111 12.98 12.66 -12.50
C TYR A 111 13.96 12.22 -13.59
N ASP A 112 15.08 11.63 -13.18
CA ASP A 112 15.98 10.89 -14.06
C ASP A 112 15.64 9.39 -14.04
N TYR A 113 15.24 8.88 -12.87
CA TYR A 113 14.80 7.50 -12.67
C TYR A 113 13.49 7.47 -11.87
N LEU A 114 12.58 6.61 -12.32
CA LEU A 114 11.26 6.46 -11.68
C LEU A 114 11.05 5.04 -11.18
N VAL A 115 10.68 4.92 -9.92
CA VAL A 115 10.21 3.66 -9.31
C VAL A 115 8.72 3.78 -9.06
N VAL A 116 7.93 2.88 -9.62
CA VAL A 116 6.48 2.84 -9.44
C VAL A 116 6.11 1.71 -8.47
N ALA A 117 5.79 2.08 -7.23
CA ALA A 117 5.45 1.18 -6.12
C ALA A 117 4.12 1.57 -5.46
N LEU A 118 3.16 2.08 -6.23
CA LEU A 118 1.88 2.63 -5.76
C LEU A 118 0.92 1.58 -5.17
N GLY A 119 1.25 0.29 -5.29
CA GLY A 119 0.44 -0.79 -4.77
C GLY A 119 -0.82 -1.04 -5.60
N ALA A 120 -1.87 -1.52 -4.92
CA ALA A 120 -3.14 -1.87 -5.53
C ALA A 120 -4.31 -1.31 -4.72
N ARG A 121 -5.47 -1.24 -5.33
CA ARG A 121 -6.73 -0.94 -4.68
C ARG A 121 -7.68 -2.12 -4.75
N LEU A 122 -8.59 -2.21 -3.80
CA LEU A 122 -9.67 -3.20 -3.85
C LEU A 122 -10.64 -2.88 -5.00
N ALA A 123 -10.98 -3.90 -5.78
CA ALA A 123 -11.87 -3.79 -6.92
C ALA A 123 -13.31 -4.15 -6.51
N TYR A 124 -13.92 -3.35 -5.64
CA TYR A 124 -15.29 -3.56 -5.16
C TYR A 124 -16.32 -3.61 -6.30
N ASP A 125 -16.04 -2.89 -7.36
CA ASP A 125 -16.86 -2.81 -8.57
C ASP A 125 -16.88 -4.11 -9.40
N LYS A 126 -16.01 -5.06 -9.10
CA LYS A 126 -15.86 -6.32 -9.84
C LYS A 126 -16.63 -7.49 -9.23
N ILE A 127 -17.09 -7.35 -8.01
CA ILE A 127 -17.82 -8.40 -7.30
C ILE A 127 -19.09 -7.78 -6.71
N GLU A 128 -20.25 -8.20 -7.21
CA GLU A 128 -21.55 -7.72 -6.74
C GLU A 128 -21.72 -7.95 -5.22
N GLY A 129 -22.10 -6.92 -4.49
CA GLY A 129 -22.32 -6.97 -3.04
C GLY A 129 -21.05 -7.02 -2.18
N PHE A 130 -19.85 -7.03 -2.78
CA PHE A 130 -18.61 -7.20 -2.01
C PHE A 130 -18.43 -6.12 -0.93
N GLY A 131 -18.64 -4.86 -1.26
CA GLY A 131 -18.51 -3.75 -0.29
C GLY A 131 -19.68 -3.62 0.68
N GLU A 132 -20.82 -4.24 0.37
CA GLU A 132 -22.06 -4.15 1.13
C GLU A 132 -22.19 -5.30 2.14
N TYR A 133 -21.99 -6.54 1.70
CA TYR A 133 -22.23 -7.76 2.49
C TYR A 133 -20.95 -8.41 3.02
N GLY A 134 -19.79 -8.01 2.51
CA GLY A 134 -18.51 -8.58 2.90
C GLY A 134 -17.62 -7.62 3.66
N PHE A 135 -16.63 -8.20 4.34
CA PHE A 135 -15.54 -7.50 4.98
C PHE A 135 -14.21 -7.88 4.36
N THR A 136 -13.23 -6.99 4.46
CA THR A 136 -11.84 -7.26 4.07
C THR A 136 -10.87 -6.79 5.13
N LEU A 137 -9.70 -7.39 5.16
CA LEU A 137 -8.60 -7.06 6.07
C LEU A 137 -7.41 -6.44 5.33
N SER A 138 -7.66 -5.87 4.14
CA SER A 138 -6.61 -5.31 3.29
C SER A 138 -6.13 -3.91 3.68
N ASP A 139 -6.85 -3.24 4.58
CA ASP A 139 -6.47 -1.96 5.17
C ASP A 139 -7.08 -1.77 6.55
N THR A 140 -6.62 -0.74 7.27
CA THR A 140 -7.05 -0.50 8.65
C THR A 140 -8.49 -0.01 8.78
N TYR A 141 -9.02 0.69 7.77
CA TYR A 141 -10.41 1.14 7.77
C TYR A 141 -11.37 -0.05 7.73
N HIS A 142 -11.19 -0.95 6.77
CA HIS A 142 -12.02 -2.14 6.63
C HIS A 142 -11.80 -3.13 7.77
N GLY A 143 -10.54 -3.28 8.23
CA GLY A 143 -10.22 -4.07 9.42
C GLY A 143 -10.95 -3.56 10.65
N ASN A 144 -10.99 -2.25 10.88
CA ASN A 144 -11.71 -1.69 12.02
C ASN A 144 -13.25 -1.85 11.89
N ARG A 145 -13.79 -1.79 10.67
CA ARG A 145 -15.21 -2.12 10.42
C ARG A 145 -15.52 -3.56 10.83
N LEU A 146 -14.67 -4.52 10.41
CA LEU A 146 -14.83 -5.92 10.80
C LEU A 146 -14.70 -6.11 12.30
N ARG A 147 -13.70 -5.48 12.94
CA ARG A 147 -13.52 -5.50 14.38
C ARG A 147 -14.78 -5.05 15.12
N ASN A 148 -15.31 -3.89 14.72
CA ASN A 148 -16.53 -3.35 15.35
C ASN A 148 -17.75 -4.25 15.14
N TYR A 149 -17.85 -4.93 14.00
CA TYR A 149 -18.91 -5.90 13.73
C TYR A 149 -18.79 -7.15 14.60
N LEU A 150 -17.58 -7.73 14.71
CA LEU A 150 -17.32 -8.97 15.44
C LEU A 150 -17.46 -8.78 16.96
N HIS A 151 -16.87 -7.72 17.50
CA HIS A 151 -16.76 -7.48 18.94
C HIS A 151 -17.84 -6.54 19.50
N GLY A 152 -18.66 -5.96 18.63
CA GLY A 152 -19.82 -5.14 18.99
C GLY A 152 -21.13 -5.92 18.86
N ASP A 153 -22.20 -5.20 18.52
CA ASP A 153 -23.54 -5.76 18.39
C ASP A 153 -23.88 -6.35 17.01
N GLY A 154 -22.94 -6.35 16.08
CA GLY A 154 -23.18 -6.78 14.69
C GLY A 154 -23.26 -8.30 14.54
N TYR A 155 -22.29 -9.02 15.10
CA TYR A 155 -22.23 -10.48 15.01
C TYR A 155 -22.91 -11.12 16.22
N LYS A 156 -23.93 -11.91 15.97
CA LYS A 156 -24.71 -12.62 17.00
C LYS A 156 -24.48 -14.13 16.99
N GLY A 157 -23.41 -14.56 16.36
CA GLY A 157 -23.12 -15.97 16.14
C GLY A 157 -23.63 -16.48 14.78
N GLY A 158 -23.22 -17.68 14.42
CA GLY A 158 -23.58 -18.32 13.17
C GLY A 158 -22.37 -18.59 12.25
N PRO A 159 -22.59 -19.13 11.06
CA PRO A 159 -21.52 -19.49 10.15
C PRO A 159 -20.79 -18.24 9.59
N ILE A 160 -19.46 -18.36 9.50
CA ILE A 160 -18.61 -17.36 8.84
C ILE A 160 -18.02 -18.00 7.59
N VAL A 161 -18.10 -17.31 6.46
CA VAL A 161 -17.47 -17.72 5.22
C VAL A 161 -16.23 -16.90 4.99
N ILE A 162 -15.10 -17.57 4.79
CA ILE A 162 -13.81 -16.97 4.49
C ILE A 162 -13.43 -17.38 3.07
N GLY A 163 -12.98 -16.43 2.26
CA GLY A 163 -12.63 -16.70 0.88
C GLY A 163 -11.54 -15.79 0.35
N SER A 164 -10.90 -16.25 -0.71
CA SER A 164 -10.00 -15.47 -1.55
C SER A 164 -10.48 -15.57 -3.00
N SER A 165 -10.44 -14.45 -3.72
CA SER A 165 -10.79 -14.46 -5.14
C SER A 165 -9.78 -15.26 -5.96
N ARG A 166 -10.22 -15.75 -7.11
CA ARG A 166 -9.33 -16.40 -8.08
C ARG A 166 -8.25 -15.42 -8.52
N PHE A 167 -7.01 -15.92 -8.61
CA PHE A 167 -5.91 -15.13 -9.14
C PHE A 167 -6.11 -14.87 -10.64
N HIS A 168 -6.00 -13.58 -11.03
CA HIS A 168 -6.06 -13.15 -12.42
C HIS A 168 -4.68 -12.65 -12.84
N GLN A 169 -4.03 -13.38 -13.74
CA GLN A 169 -2.67 -13.06 -14.20
C GLN A 169 -2.59 -11.97 -15.28
N GLY A 170 -3.68 -11.24 -15.52
CA GLY A 170 -3.74 -10.27 -16.61
C GLY A 170 -3.92 -10.92 -17.99
N THR A 171 -3.76 -10.11 -19.04
CA THR A 171 -3.95 -10.51 -20.44
C THR A 171 -2.65 -10.87 -21.15
N LYS A 172 -1.50 -10.63 -20.54
CA LYS A 172 -0.20 -11.00 -21.13
C LYS A 172 -0.01 -12.51 -21.07
N GLY A 173 0.34 -13.09 -22.21
CA GLY A 173 0.68 -14.50 -22.30
C GLY A 173 1.74 -14.89 -21.29
N LYS A 174 1.54 -16.02 -20.64
CA LYS A 174 2.50 -16.64 -19.74
C LYS A 174 3.00 -17.94 -20.37
N PRO A 175 4.19 -18.41 -19.98
CA PRO A 175 4.63 -19.73 -20.39
C PRO A 175 3.63 -20.80 -19.95
N ASP A 176 3.32 -21.77 -20.81
CA ASP A 176 2.36 -22.84 -20.53
C ASP A 176 2.73 -23.72 -19.33
N TRP A 177 4.04 -23.74 -18.99
CA TRP A 177 4.56 -24.46 -17.83
C TRP A 177 4.30 -23.77 -16.48
N LEU A 178 3.90 -22.49 -16.48
CA LEU A 178 3.65 -21.76 -15.25
C LEU A 178 2.26 -22.12 -14.69
N PRO A 179 2.17 -22.73 -13.50
CA PRO A 179 0.89 -23.12 -12.93
C PRO A 179 0.02 -21.88 -12.64
N ILE A 180 -1.29 -22.05 -12.81
CA ILE A 180 -2.27 -21.03 -12.44
C ILE A 180 -2.62 -21.23 -10.97
N ALA A 181 -2.39 -20.20 -10.16
CA ALA A 181 -2.89 -20.19 -8.79
C ALA A 181 -4.43 -20.10 -8.80
N LEU A 182 -5.09 -20.95 -8.03
CA LEU A 182 -6.55 -20.97 -7.88
C LEU A 182 -7.05 -19.86 -6.95
N ALA A 183 -6.20 -19.38 -6.05
CA ALA A 183 -6.46 -18.26 -5.15
C ALA A 183 -5.38 -17.18 -5.31
N ALA A 184 -5.75 -15.92 -5.10
CA ALA A 184 -4.80 -14.81 -5.15
C ALA A 184 -3.75 -14.90 -4.02
N CYS A 185 -4.16 -15.37 -2.85
CA CYS A 185 -3.29 -15.66 -1.72
C CYS A 185 -3.99 -16.69 -0.81
N GLU A 186 -3.29 -17.72 -0.38
CA GLU A 186 -3.81 -18.77 0.49
C GLU A 186 -3.54 -18.48 1.97
N GLY A 187 -2.47 -17.75 2.28
CA GLY A 187 -2.04 -17.42 3.65
C GLY A 187 -3.09 -16.68 4.46
N PRO A 188 -3.56 -15.50 4.02
CA PRO A 188 -4.53 -14.72 4.79
C PRO A 188 -5.85 -15.44 5.09
N PRO A 189 -6.49 -16.19 4.18
CA PRO A 189 -7.67 -16.98 4.52
C PRO A 189 -7.42 -18.03 5.61
N LEU A 190 -6.25 -18.69 5.57
CA LEU A 190 -5.87 -19.67 6.59
C LEU A 190 -5.63 -18.98 7.94
N GLU A 191 -4.89 -17.87 7.95
CA GLU A 191 -4.64 -17.08 9.17
C GLU A 191 -5.94 -16.60 9.81
N ILE A 192 -6.88 -16.09 9.02
CA ILE A 192 -8.21 -15.68 9.49
C ILE A 192 -8.97 -16.86 10.11
N ALA A 193 -8.97 -18.01 9.43
CA ALA A 193 -9.66 -19.21 9.93
C ALA A 193 -9.10 -19.68 11.26
N LEU A 194 -7.77 -19.71 11.40
CA LEU A 194 -7.09 -20.09 12.64
C LEU A 194 -7.36 -19.06 13.77
N SER A 195 -7.35 -17.78 13.48
CA SER A 195 -7.59 -16.71 14.45
C SER A 195 -9.04 -16.67 14.95
N LEU A 196 -10.01 -17.12 14.15
CA LEU A 196 -11.42 -17.24 14.57
C LEU A 196 -11.70 -18.46 15.42
N GLY A 197 -10.86 -19.51 15.31
CA GLY A 197 -10.99 -20.75 16.08
C GLY A 197 -10.24 -20.75 17.42
N ALA A 198 -9.48 -19.71 17.72
CA ALA A 198 -8.73 -19.55 18.95
C ALA A 198 -9.53 -18.76 19.99
#